data_cd17c5875effd75bc01ab197c3895b02
#
_entry.id   cd17c5875effd75bc01ab197c3895b02
#
_cell.length_a   1.000
_cell.length_b   1.000
_cell.length_c   1.000
_cell.angle_alpha   90.00
_cell.angle_beta   90.00
_cell.angle_gamma   90.00
#
_symmetry.space_group_name_H-M   'P 1'
#
loop_
_entity.id
_entity.type
_entity.pdbx_description
1 polymer ?
#
loop_
_entity_poly.entity_id
_entity_poly.type
_entity_poly.pdbx_seq_one_letter_code
_entity_poly.pdbx_strand_id
1 'polypeptide(L)'
;MVNQIKFEAPAYHEGETQRFTFDGEGTTVLAFFPGAFTGVCTEEMCQFRDSMSEFNEMDAEVVGISVDTPFALEEFAEQNDLDFTLVSDTNKEVADQYGVKTEMPGLEYEIATRATFIVKDGEVVYSEVLDDPSNLPDFEKLKQEVQQLA
;
A
#
# COMPACT_ATOMS: atom_id res chain seq x y z
N MET A 1 4.02 17.33 -1.15
CA MET A 1 4.02 16.89 -2.56
C MET A 1 5.06 15.80 -2.78
N VAL A 2 4.71 14.75 -3.50
CA VAL A 2 5.64 13.66 -3.75
C VAL A 2 6.53 14.05 -4.93
N ASN A 3 7.84 14.13 -4.69
CA ASN A 3 8.80 14.55 -5.72
C ASN A 3 9.39 13.38 -6.51
N GLN A 4 9.37 12.18 -5.94
CA GLN A 4 9.89 11.00 -6.58
C GLN A 4 8.86 9.88 -6.46
N ILE A 5 8.48 9.32 -7.59
CA ILE A 5 7.43 8.29 -7.66
C ILE A 5 8.03 6.89 -7.64
N LYS A 6 9.12 6.68 -8.39
CA LYS A 6 9.72 5.36 -8.57
C LYS A 6 10.46 4.88 -7.33
N PHE A 7 10.41 3.57 -7.08
CA PHE A 7 11.19 2.96 -5.99
C PHE A 7 11.47 1.49 -6.28
N GLU A 8 12.43 0.94 -5.54
CA GLU A 8 12.72 -0.48 -5.49
C GLU A 8 12.76 -0.91 -4.03
N ALA A 9 12.21 -2.08 -3.74
CA ALA A 9 12.21 -2.61 -2.38
C ALA A 9 11.95 -4.11 -2.40
N PRO A 10 12.33 -4.84 -1.34
CA PRO A 10 11.91 -6.23 -1.21
C PRO A 10 10.38 -6.30 -1.13
N ALA A 11 9.82 -7.36 -1.68
CA ALA A 11 8.37 -7.55 -1.68
C ALA A 11 8.01 -9.02 -1.68
N TYR A 12 6.79 -9.32 -1.28
CA TYR A 12 6.22 -10.66 -1.35
C TYR A 12 5.01 -10.65 -2.28
N HIS A 13 4.95 -11.64 -3.18
CA HIS A 13 3.81 -11.80 -4.07
C HIS A 13 3.73 -13.26 -4.53
N GLU A 14 2.56 -13.85 -4.37
CA GLU A 14 2.25 -15.20 -4.88
C GLU A 14 3.31 -16.27 -4.57
N GLY A 15 3.68 -16.36 -3.31
CA GLY A 15 4.62 -17.39 -2.85
C GLY A 15 6.09 -17.04 -2.98
N GLU A 16 6.42 -15.88 -3.51
CA GLU A 16 7.81 -15.48 -3.73
C GLU A 16 8.17 -14.18 -3.05
N THR A 17 9.32 -14.19 -2.37
CA THR A 17 9.97 -12.96 -1.89
C THR A 17 10.96 -12.55 -2.97
N GLN A 18 10.82 -11.34 -3.47
CA GLN A 18 11.63 -10.85 -4.58
C GLN A 18 11.82 -9.34 -4.47
N ARG A 19 12.72 -8.82 -5.28
CA ARG A 19 12.88 -7.39 -5.37
C ARG A 19 11.83 -6.82 -6.32
N PHE A 20 11.08 -5.85 -5.85
CA PHE A 20 10.01 -5.23 -6.63
C PHE A 20 10.46 -3.84 -7.08
N THR A 21 10.32 -3.56 -8.37
CA THR A 21 10.62 -2.26 -8.96
C THR A 21 9.32 -1.60 -9.38
N PHE A 22 9.02 -0.44 -8.81
CA PHE A 22 7.85 0.34 -9.19
C PHE A 22 8.28 1.48 -10.12
N ASP A 23 7.84 1.43 -11.36
CA ASP A 23 8.21 2.42 -12.38
C ASP A 23 7.16 3.52 -12.57
N GLY A 24 5.99 3.37 -11.95
CA GLY A 24 4.92 4.36 -12.04
C GLY A 24 4.08 4.29 -13.29
N GLU A 25 4.32 3.34 -14.18
CA GLU A 25 3.54 3.20 -15.41
C GLU A 25 2.18 2.58 -15.14
N GLY A 26 1.18 2.96 -15.96
CA GLY A 26 -0.19 2.47 -15.80
C GLY A 26 -0.86 3.10 -14.59
N THR A 27 -1.87 2.42 -14.06
CA THR A 27 -2.61 2.87 -12.90
C THR A 27 -2.34 1.91 -11.73
N THR A 28 -1.81 2.44 -10.63
CA THR A 28 -1.50 1.65 -9.42
C THR A 28 -2.04 2.35 -8.18
N VAL A 29 -2.69 1.57 -7.33
CA VAL A 29 -3.09 2.02 -5.99
C VAL A 29 -1.99 1.59 -5.03
N LEU A 30 -1.33 2.55 -4.38
CA LEU A 30 -0.33 2.29 -3.36
C LEU A 30 -1.01 2.47 -2.00
N ALA A 31 -1.07 1.40 -1.23
CA ALA A 31 -1.75 1.41 0.08
C ALA A 31 -0.72 1.22 1.19
N PHE A 32 -0.33 2.32 1.83
CA PHE A 32 0.55 2.28 3.00
C PHE A 32 -0.25 1.93 4.24
N PHE A 33 0.26 1.05 5.07
CA PHE A 33 -0.40 0.69 6.32
C PHE A 33 0.64 0.52 7.44
N PRO A 34 0.23 0.80 8.71
CA PRO A 34 1.18 0.81 9.83
C PRO A 34 1.85 -0.52 10.14
N GLY A 35 1.15 -1.63 10.00
CA GLY A 35 1.75 -2.93 10.30
C GLY A 35 0.82 -4.10 10.08
N ALA A 36 1.39 -5.21 9.60
CA ALA A 36 0.68 -6.46 9.42
C ALA A 36 0.17 -6.99 10.78
N PHE A 37 -0.87 -7.82 10.74
CA PHE A 37 -1.47 -8.49 11.90
C PHE A 37 -2.18 -7.56 12.90
N THR A 38 -2.30 -6.27 12.60
CA THR A 38 -3.14 -5.37 13.39
C THR A 38 -4.56 -5.42 12.86
N GLY A 39 -5.55 -5.15 13.71
CA GLY A 39 -6.96 -5.32 13.35
C GLY A 39 -7.40 -4.49 12.15
N VAL A 40 -7.12 -3.19 12.18
CA VAL A 40 -7.56 -2.27 11.12
C VAL A 40 -6.79 -2.54 9.82
N CYS A 41 -5.49 -2.85 9.91
CA CYS A 41 -4.70 -3.15 8.73
C CYS A 41 -5.16 -4.45 8.06
N THR A 42 -5.50 -5.46 8.86
CA THR A 42 -6.04 -6.71 8.32
C THR A 42 -7.37 -6.46 7.61
N GLU A 43 -8.25 -5.66 8.21
CA GLU A 43 -9.52 -5.31 7.59
C GLU A 43 -9.32 -4.55 6.29
N GLU A 44 -8.40 -3.59 6.25
CA GLU A 44 -8.08 -2.81 5.06
C GLU A 44 -7.61 -3.72 3.91
N MET A 45 -6.63 -4.57 4.20
CA MET A 45 -6.07 -5.45 3.17
C MET A 45 -7.09 -6.47 2.67
N CYS A 46 -7.97 -6.96 3.56
CA CYS A 46 -9.04 -7.86 3.14
C CYS A 46 -10.07 -7.15 2.27
N GLN A 47 -10.35 -5.88 2.50
CA GLN A 47 -11.24 -5.12 1.62
C GLN A 47 -10.61 -4.91 0.24
N PHE A 48 -9.31 -4.67 0.17
CA PHE A 48 -8.61 -4.63 -1.12
C PHE A 48 -8.69 -5.99 -1.81
N ARG A 49 -8.44 -7.09 -1.07
CA ARG A 49 -8.57 -8.44 -1.62
C ARG A 49 -9.94 -8.67 -2.24
N ASP A 50 -11.00 -8.30 -1.51
CA ASP A 50 -12.36 -8.52 -1.96
C ASP A 50 -12.76 -7.62 -3.13
N SER A 51 -12.01 -6.55 -3.36
CA SER A 51 -12.25 -5.60 -4.44
C SER A 51 -11.33 -5.82 -5.65
N MET A 52 -10.45 -6.83 -5.62
CA MET A 52 -9.45 -7.01 -6.68
C MET A 52 -10.06 -7.22 -8.06
N SER A 53 -11.19 -7.92 -8.16
CA SER A 53 -11.84 -8.10 -9.46
C SER A 53 -12.29 -6.75 -10.05
N GLU A 54 -12.77 -5.85 -9.21
CA GLU A 54 -13.16 -4.51 -9.66
C GLU A 54 -11.95 -3.71 -10.14
N PHE A 55 -10.85 -3.74 -9.39
CA PHE A 55 -9.62 -3.04 -9.79
C PHE A 55 -9.05 -3.62 -11.08
N ASN A 56 -9.05 -4.95 -11.21
CA ASN A 56 -8.56 -5.61 -12.43
C ASN A 56 -9.40 -5.22 -13.65
N GLU A 57 -10.71 -5.09 -13.50
CA GLU A 57 -11.58 -4.64 -14.59
C GLU A 57 -11.28 -3.21 -15.01
N MET A 58 -10.72 -2.40 -14.12
CA MET A 58 -10.33 -1.03 -14.40
C MET A 58 -8.85 -0.90 -14.79
N ASP A 59 -8.17 -2.02 -15.03
CA ASP A 59 -6.74 -2.09 -15.33
C ASP A 59 -5.89 -1.40 -14.27
N ALA A 60 -6.27 -1.51 -13.01
CA ALA A 60 -5.53 -0.95 -11.88
C ALA A 60 -4.90 -2.06 -11.06
N GLU A 61 -3.65 -1.85 -10.64
CA GLU A 61 -2.95 -2.74 -9.74
C GLU A 61 -3.03 -2.19 -8.32
N VAL A 62 -2.94 -3.08 -7.33
CA VAL A 62 -2.90 -2.69 -5.91
C VAL A 62 -1.58 -3.19 -5.33
N VAL A 63 -0.88 -2.31 -4.62
CA VAL A 63 0.36 -2.63 -3.93
C VAL A 63 0.24 -2.17 -2.49
N GLY A 64 0.37 -3.09 -1.54
CA GLY A 64 0.39 -2.75 -0.12
C GLY A 64 1.82 -2.49 0.32
N ILE A 65 2.03 -1.53 1.20
CA ILE A 65 3.37 -1.14 1.66
C ILE A 65 3.37 -0.95 3.17
N SER A 66 4.26 -1.66 3.86
CA SER A 66 4.46 -1.48 5.29
C SER A 66 5.94 -1.63 5.65
N VAL A 67 6.28 -1.35 6.89
CA VAL A 67 7.65 -1.50 7.39
C VAL A 67 7.95 -2.91 7.87
N ASP A 68 7.03 -3.85 7.71
CA ASP A 68 7.22 -5.25 8.09
C ASP A 68 8.25 -5.94 7.20
N THR A 69 8.89 -6.99 7.73
CA THR A 69 9.81 -7.78 6.94
C THR A 69 9.06 -8.61 5.90
N PRO A 70 9.74 -9.06 4.82
CA PRO A 70 9.09 -9.94 3.83
C PRO A 70 8.55 -11.22 4.45
N PHE A 71 9.18 -11.71 5.51
CA PHE A 71 8.73 -12.93 6.19
C PHE A 71 7.40 -12.73 6.90
N ALA A 72 7.23 -11.58 7.55
CA ALA A 72 5.97 -11.24 8.19
C ALA A 72 4.87 -11.02 7.14
N LEU A 73 5.20 -10.38 6.02
CA LEU A 73 4.24 -10.14 4.94
C LEU A 73 3.81 -11.44 4.26
N GLU A 74 4.72 -12.40 4.11
CA GLU A 74 4.39 -13.72 3.59
C GLU A 74 3.30 -14.39 4.42
N GLU A 75 3.50 -14.46 5.73
CA GLU A 75 2.52 -15.07 6.64
C GLU A 75 1.21 -14.30 6.64
N PHE A 76 1.29 -12.97 6.63
CA PHE A 76 0.11 -12.12 6.60
C PHE A 76 -0.71 -12.35 5.32
N ALA A 77 -0.04 -12.45 4.17
CA ALA A 77 -0.70 -12.71 2.90
C ALA A 77 -1.32 -14.11 2.85
N GLU A 78 -0.63 -15.12 3.39
CA GLU A 78 -1.15 -16.48 3.40
C GLU A 78 -2.37 -16.62 4.30
N GLN A 79 -2.34 -16.00 5.49
CA GLN A 79 -3.46 -16.07 6.41
C GLN A 79 -4.72 -15.37 5.88
N ASN A 80 -4.54 -14.35 5.04
CA ASN A 80 -5.65 -13.53 4.55
C ASN A 80 -5.93 -13.69 3.06
N ASP A 81 -5.26 -14.64 2.41
CA ASP A 81 -5.42 -14.90 0.97
C ASP A 81 -5.23 -13.65 0.10
N LEU A 82 -4.19 -12.87 0.40
CA LEU A 82 -3.87 -11.66 -0.35
C LEU A 82 -3.07 -12.04 -1.59
N ASP A 83 -3.57 -11.68 -2.76
CA ASP A 83 -2.97 -12.03 -4.05
C ASP A 83 -2.30 -10.85 -4.77
N PHE A 84 -2.17 -9.72 -4.09
CA PHE A 84 -1.47 -8.56 -4.63
C PHE A 84 -0.11 -8.37 -3.95
N THR A 85 0.76 -7.57 -4.57
CA THR A 85 2.12 -7.35 -4.07
C THR A 85 2.12 -6.62 -2.74
N LEU A 86 2.92 -7.12 -1.79
CA LEU A 86 3.15 -6.46 -0.50
C LEU A 86 4.61 -6.07 -0.41
N VAL A 87 4.87 -4.77 -0.35
CA VAL A 87 6.23 -4.21 -0.30
C VAL A 87 6.70 -4.12 1.15
N SER A 88 7.91 -4.61 1.38
CA SER A 88 8.57 -4.57 2.67
C SER A 88 9.50 -3.36 2.73
N ASP A 89 9.04 -2.28 3.37
CA ASP A 89 9.79 -1.03 3.50
C ASP A 89 10.47 -0.95 4.86
N THR A 90 11.30 -1.95 5.19
CA THR A 90 11.94 -2.04 6.51
C THR A 90 12.83 -0.84 6.82
N ASN A 91 13.40 -0.22 5.81
CA ASN A 91 14.26 0.97 5.99
C ASN A 91 13.46 2.27 5.96
N LYS A 92 12.15 2.20 5.77
CA LYS A 92 11.23 3.34 5.77
C LYS A 92 11.55 4.38 4.68
N GLU A 93 12.29 3.95 3.66
CA GLU A 93 12.69 4.83 2.55
C GLU A 93 11.51 5.21 1.66
N VAL A 94 10.65 4.24 1.35
CA VAL A 94 9.47 4.49 0.51
C VAL A 94 8.47 5.35 1.27
N ALA A 95 8.25 5.06 2.55
CA ALA A 95 7.36 5.88 3.39
C ALA A 95 7.84 7.33 3.47
N ASP A 96 9.15 7.52 3.62
CA ASP A 96 9.76 8.85 3.65
C ASP A 96 9.61 9.55 2.30
N GLN A 97 9.84 8.82 1.22
CA GLN A 97 9.72 9.32 -0.16
C GLN A 97 8.32 9.85 -0.45
N TYR A 98 7.29 9.18 0.08
CA TYR A 98 5.89 9.57 -0.12
C TYR A 98 5.36 10.48 0.97
N GLY A 99 6.22 10.85 1.94
CA GLY A 99 5.84 11.79 3.00
C GLY A 99 4.90 11.23 4.05
N VAL A 100 4.87 9.90 4.22
CA VAL A 100 3.95 9.23 5.14
C VAL A 100 4.65 8.52 6.29
N LYS A 101 5.96 8.72 6.44
CA LYS A 101 6.70 8.19 7.59
C LYS A 101 6.30 8.96 8.84
N THR A 102 5.94 8.24 9.90
CA THR A 102 5.53 8.85 11.16
C THR A 102 6.06 8.02 12.32
N GLU A 103 6.10 8.62 13.50
CA GLU A 103 6.53 7.93 14.71
C GLU A 103 5.31 7.40 15.46
N MET A 104 5.38 6.14 15.89
CA MET A 104 4.33 5.56 16.72
C MET A 104 4.37 6.24 18.09
N PRO A 105 3.27 6.91 18.52
CA PRO A 105 3.26 7.66 19.78
C PRO A 105 3.68 6.80 20.97
N GLY A 106 4.65 7.28 21.75
CA GLY A 106 5.10 6.64 22.96
C GLY A 106 6.05 5.47 22.79
N LEU A 107 6.35 5.06 21.57
CA LEU A 107 7.20 3.89 21.32
C LEU A 107 8.53 4.22 20.64
N GLU A 108 8.71 5.46 20.21
CA GLU A 108 9.93 5.88 19.50
C GLU A 108 10.25 5.00 18.29
N TYR A 109 9.19 4.57 17.60
CA TYR A 109 9.28 3.61 16.50
C TYR A 109 8.62 4.20 15.26
N GLU A 110 9.35 4.25 14.16
CA GLU A 110 8.83 4.82 12.92
C GLU A 110 8.10 3.79 12.07
N ILE A 111 6.96 4.20 11.54
CA ILE A 111 6.10 3.38 10.68
C ILE A 111 5.60 4.24 9.52
N ALA A 112 4.89 3.62 8.60
CA ALA A 112 4.09 4.36 7.63
C ALA A 112 2.72 4.64 8.25
N THR A 113 2.22 5.86 8.10
CA THR A 113 0.82 6.13 8.45
C THR A 113 -0.07 5.49 7.39
N ARG A 114 -1.36 5.29 7.72
CA ARG A 114 -2.29 4.74 6.73
C ARG A 114 -2.55 5.79 5.66
N ALA A 115 -2.22 5.46 4.41
CA ALA A 115 -2.35 6.39 3.31
C ALA A 115 -2.56 5.63 2.01
N THR A 116 -3.35 6.21 1.12
CA THR A 116 -3.63 5.62 -0.18
C THR A 116 -3.29 6.63 -1.27
N PHE A 117 -2.53 6.19 -2.26
CA PHE A 117 -2.17 7.03 -3.41
C PHE A 117 -2.60 6.31 -4.68
N ILE A 118 -3.10 7.06 -5.65
CA ILE A 118 -3.25 6.53 -7.01
C ILE A 118 -2.18 7.18 -7.86
N VAL A 119 -1.33 6.34 -8.47
CA VAL A 119 -0.30 6.78 -9.39
C VAL A 119 -0.73 6.40 -10.79
N LYS A 120 -0.76 7.37 -11.69
CA LYS A 120 -1.10 7.16 -13.10
C LYS A 120 0.01 7.74 -13.95
N ASP A 121 0.70 6.85 -14.69
CA ASP A 121 1.76 7.22 -15.63
C ASP A 121 2.76 8.23 -15.05
N GLY A 122 3.28 7.90 -13.88
CA GLY A 122 4.34 8.66 -13.22
C GLY A 122 3.87 9.85 -12.38
N GLU A 123 2.56 10.02 -12.20
CA GLU A 123 2.01 11.13 -11.41
C GLU A 123 1.05 10.64 -10.34
N VAL A 124 1.11 11.25 -9.16
CA VAL A 124 0.12 11.04 -8.12
C VAL A 124 -1.12 11.85 -8.49
N VAL A 125 -2.23 11.14 -8.78
CA VAL A 125 -3.47 11.79 -9.20
C VAL A 125 -4.54 11.82 -8.12
N TYR A 126 -4.31 11.08 -7.02
CA TYR A 126 -5.20 11.07 -5.87
C TYR A 126 -4.41 10.63 -4.64
N SER A 127 -4.72 11.23 -3.50
CA SER A 127 -4.13 10.79 -2.23
C SER A 127 -5.10 10.99 -1.09
N GLU A 128 -5.05 10.07 -0.12
CA GLU A 128 -5.74 10.20 1.15
C GLU A 128 -4.76 9.75 2.23
N VAL A 129 -4.39 10.68 3.10
CA VAL A 129 -3.50 10.40 4.23
C VAL A 129 -4.32 10.53 5.50
N LEU A 130 -4.39 9.46 6.29
CA LEU A 130 -5.21 9.42 7.49
C LEU A 130 -4.38 9.74 8.73
N ASP A 131 -4.77 10.77 9.47
CA ASP A 131 -4.10 11.15 10.71
C ASP A 131 -4.38 10.14 11.83
N ASP A 132 -5.57 9.54 11.80
CA ASP A 132 -5.96 8.53 12.79
C ASP A 132 -5.87 7.15 12.15
N PRO A 133 -4.90 6.31 12.58
CA PRO A 133 -4.70 4.99 11.97
C PRO A 133 -5.83 3.99 12.29
N SER A 134 -6.77 4.36 13.16
CA SER A 134 -7.93 3.50 13.42
C SER A 134 -9.02 3.64 12.36
N ASN A 135 -8.90 4.62 11.47
CA ASN A 135 -9.85 4.81 10.37
C ASN A 135 -9.40 4.03 9.14
N LEU A 136 -10.38 3.53 8.39
CA LEU A 136 -10.14 2.86 7.10
C LEU A 136 -10.13 3.89 5.97
N PRO A 137 -9.45 3.57 4.84
CA PRO A 137 -9.55 4.42 3.65
C PRO A 137 -10.99 4.51 3.16
N ASP A 138 -11.30 5.58 2.44
CA ASP A 138 -12.58 5.73 1.78
C ASP A 138 -12.56 4.93 0.47
N PHE A 139 -12.96 3.65 0.54
CA PHE A 139 -12.91 2.74 -0.60
C PHE A 139 -13.85 3.17 -1.73
N GLU A 140 -14.99 3.75 -1.40
CA GLU A 140 -15.93 4.22 -2.44
C GLU A 140 -15.31 5.35 -3.25
N LYS A 141 -14.70 6.32 -2.57
CA LYS A 141 -14.00 7.43 -3.22
C LYS A 141 -12.83 6.91 -4.06
N LEU A 142 -12.06 5.98 -3.51
CA LEU A 142 -10.91 5.39 -4.19
C LEU A 142 -11.36 4.72 -5.50
N LYS A 143 -12.41 3.90 -5.46
CA LYS A 143 -12.92 3.22 -6.64
C LYS A 143 -13.44 4.20 -7.69
N GLN A 144 -14.12 5.27 -7.25
CA GLN A 144 -14.59 6.31 -8.16
C GLN A 144 -13.43 7.01 -8.87
N GLU A 145 -12.37 7.34 -8.13
CA GLU A 145 -11.20 8.00 -8.71
C GLU A 145 -10.49 7.08 -9.72
N VAL A 146 -10.35 5.79 -9.42
CA VAL A 146 -9.76 4.83 -10.35
C VAL A 146 -10.63 4.69 -11.59
N GLN A 147 -11.94 4.62 -11.42
CA GLN A 147 -12.88 4.47 -12.54
C GLN A 147 -12.78 5.64 -13.53
N GLN A 148 -12.57 6.85 -13.02
CA GLN A 148 -12.44 8.03 -13.88
C GLN A 148 -11.18 7.99 -14.75
N LEU A 149 -10.19 7.19 -14.38
CA LEU A 149 -8.94 7.04 -15.13
C LEU A 149 -8.99 5.92 -16.17
N ALA A 150 -10.00 5.08 -16.09
CA ALA A 150 -10.13 3.91 -16.96
C ALA A 150 -10.59 4.28 -18.37
#